data_a42a5b33a8b2efa5ce06ccc9b2d72b38
#
_entry.id   a42a5b33a8b2efa5ce06ccc9b2d72b38
#
_cell.length_a   1.000
_cell.length_b   1.000
_cell.length_c   1.000
_cell.angle_alpha   90.00
_cell.angle_beta   90.00
_cell.angle_gamma   90.00
#
_symmetry.space_group_name_H-M   'P 1'
#
loop_
_entity.id
_entity.type
_entity.pdbx_description
1 polymer ?
#
loop_
_entity_poly.entity_id
_entity_poly.type
_entity_poly.pdbx_seq_one_letter_code
_entity_poly.pdbx_strand_id
1 'polypeptide(L)'
;MTALGLLFQPGIVQTVVLGAALLGSLAGALGAFAVLRQQSLLGDALSHATLPGVCLGFLVAGSRDLGAILLGAFLAGGLAALSIMLITRTTRLKTDAALGIVLSVFFALGVVLLTIAQSQPGAAQAGLATFLFGQAAAILRGDLWIMGGVAALTAGTLAALWKEVKLITFDPDYARALGLPVLAIEAMVTLLIALAIVVGLQLAGVILMVALLIAPAAAARQWVRSLGAMVLLSAAFGAAAGVTGALISATGRGLATGPVVVLVASGLVLVSMLLAPERGLLWRWLRAGRARRSIAGRRVLAAFHGIADAHGDPAYPTEEGMLEALIGRPGTGVIDRLERDGLIRRVDHPPETTRHWELTEKGHSRARHDRRGPA
;
A
#
# COMPACT_ATOMS: atom_id res chain seq x y z
N MET A 1 -25.13 -10.71 21.38
CA MET A 1 -24.09 -11.75 21.18
C MET A 1 -22.81 -11.00 20.82
N THR A 2 -21.72 -11.25 21.51
CA THR A 2 -20.42 -10.61 21.24
C THR A 2 -19.83 -11.16 19.92
N ALA A 3 -19.19 -10.30 19.11
CA ALA A 3 -18.59 -10.68 17.83
C ALA A 3 -17.60 -11.87 17.96
N LEU A 4 -16.96 -12.02 19.12
CA LEU A 4 -16.13 -13.18 19.47
C LEU A 4 -16.92 -14.48 19.62
N GLY A 5 -18.17 -14.42 20.11
CA GLY A 5 -19.02 -15.62 20.23
C GLY A 5 -19.44 -16.21 18.89
N LEU A 6 -19.47 -15.40 17.81
CA LEU A 6 -19.78 -15.86 16.46
C LEU A 6 -18.64 -16.69 15.83
N LEU A 7 -17.39 -16.47 16.26
CA LEU A 7 -16.22 -17.24 15.79
C LEU A 7 -16.25 -18.70 16.24
N PHE A 8 -16.92 -18.99 17.36
CA PHE A 8 -16.97 -20.33 17.96
C PHE A 8 -18.25 -21.09 17.62
N GLN A 9 -19.21 -20.47 16.91
CA GLN A 9 -20.40 -21.21 16.44
C GLN A 9 -20.06 -21.96 15.15
N PRO A 10 -20.15 -23.33 15.15
CA PRO A 10 -19.95 -24.12 13.94
C PRO A 10 -21.07 -23.79 12.95
N GLY A 11 -20.76 -23.12 11.86
CA GLY A 11 -21.73 -22.73 10.84
C GLY A 11 -21.17 -21.89 9.72
N ILE A 12 -22.06 -21.29 8.96
CA ILE A 12 -21.76 -20.46 7.77
C ILE A 12 -20.80 -19.31 8.11
N VAL A 13 -20.97 -18.66 9.26
CA VAL A 13 -20.13 -17.52 9.68
C VAL A 13 -18.66 -17.92 9.84
N GLN A 14 -18.40 -19.06 10.47
CA GLN A 14 -17.03 -19.57 10.63
C GLN A 14 -16.38 -19.86 9.28
N THR A 15 -17.11 -20.46 8.34
CA THR A 15 -16.61 -20.76 6.99
C THR A 15 -16.28 -19.49 6.22
N VAL A 16 -17.15 -18.48 6.28
CA VAL A 16 -16.94 -17.17 5.64
C VAL A 16 -15.74 -16.44 6.24
N VAL A 17 -15.61 -16.43 7.58
CA VAL A 17 -14.48 -15.76 8.27
C VAL A 17 -13.15 -16.45 7.95
N LEU A 18 -13.10 -17.79 7.96
CA LEU A 18 -11.90 -18.54 7.59
C LEU A 18 -11.53 -18.31 6.12
N GLY A 19 -12.53 -18.35 5.22
CA GLY A 19 -12.33 -18.06 3.80
C GLY A 19 -11.80 -16.65 3.56
N ALA A 20 -12.39 -15.66 4.21
CA ALA A 20 -11.93 -14.27 4.12
C ALA A 20 -10.52 -14.07 4.70
N ALA A 21 -10.17 -14.77 5.79
CA ALA A 21 -8.83 -14.76 6.37
C ALA A 21 -7.79 -15.37 5.43
N LEU A 22 -8.08 -16.55 4.87
CA LEU A 22 -7.20 -17.24 3.91
C LEU A 22 -7.01 -16.40 2.65
N LEU A 23 -8.10 -15.90 2.07
CA LEU A 23 -8.05 -15.04 0.88
C LEU A 23 -7.28 -13.74 1.15
N GLY A 24 -7.59 -13.08 2.25
CA GLY A 24 -6.93 -11.85 2.64
C GLY A 24 -5.43 -12.04 2.87
N SER A 25 -5.03 -13.14 3.53
CA SER A 25 -3.62 -13.45 3.74
C SER A 25 -2.89 -13.77 2.43
N LEU A 26 -3.50 -14.57 1.55
CA LEU A 26 -2.94 -14.93 0.25
C LEU A 26 -2.79 -13.71 -0.66
N ALA A 27 -3.88 -12.94 -0.82
CA ALA A 27 -3.89 -11.73 -1.64
C ALA A 27 -2.93 -10.67 -1.09
N GLY A 28 -2.92 -10.46 0.23
CA GLY A 28 -1.99 -9.53 0.88
C GLY A 28 -0.53 -9.91 0.67
N ALA A 29 -0.17 -11.18 0.83
CA ALA A 29 1.20 -11.67 0.60
C ALA A 29 1.66 -11.44 -0.83
N LEU A 30 0.84 -11.82 -1.82
CA LEU A 30 1.14 -11.64 -3.24
C LEU A 30 1.11 -10.16 -3.65
N GLY A 31 0.22 -9.38 -3.05
CA GLY A 31 0.10 -7.94 -3.25
C GLY A 31 1.39 -7.18 -2.90
N ALA A 32 2.18 -7.67 -1.94
CA ALA A 32 3.48 -7.09 -1.63
C ALA A 32 4.39 -7.04 -2.87
N PHE A 33 4.40 -8.08 -3.69
CA PHE A 33 5.18 -8.12 -4.93
C PHE A 33 4.58 -7.21 -6.01
N ALA A 34 3.25 -7.17 -6.16
CA ALA A 34 2.58 -6.31 -7.12
C ALA A 34 2.85 -4.82 -6.81
N VAL A 35 2.76 -4.41 -5.54
CA VAL A 35 3.02 -3.03 -5.08
C VAL A 35 4.50 -2.65 -5.24
N LEU A 36 5.46 -3.56 -4.94
CA LEU A 36 6.87 -3.29 -5.11
C LEU A 36 7.28 -3.16 -6.58
N ARG A 37 6.66 -3.94 -7.48
CA ARG A 37 6.86 -3.85 -8.92
C ARG A 37 6.09 -2.70 -9.58
N GLN A 38 5.40 -1.87 -8.81
CA GLN A 38 4.58 -0.75 -9.31
C GLN A 38 3.46 -1.20 -10.27
N GLN A 39 2.92 -2.39 -10.07
CA GLN A 39 1.85 -3.00 -10.87
C GLN A 39 0.52 -2.98 -10.11
N SER A 40 0.12 -1.82 -9.59
CA SER A 40 -1.11 -1.69 -8.79
C SER A 40 -2.39 -2.03 -9.55
N LEU A 41 -2.41 -1.85 -10.87
CA LEU A 41 -3.54 -2.20 -11.73
C LEU A 41 -3.56 -3.68 -12.14
N LEU A 42 -2.55 -4.48 -11.77
CA LEU A 42 -2.45 -5.89 -12.16
C LEU A 42 -3.65 -6.70 -11.67
N GLY A 43 -4.09 -6.46 -10.43
CA GLY A 43 -5.25 -7.13 -9.85
C GLY A 43 -6.53 -6.87 -10.63
N ASP A 44 -6.76 -5.63 -11.02
CA ASP A 44 -7.92 -5.21 -11.80
C ASP A 44 -7.88 -5.78 -13.22
N ALA A 45 -6.73 -5.62 -13.91
CA ALA A 45 -6.53 -6.14 -15.26
C ALA A 45 -6.73 -7.65 -15.33
N LEU A 46 -6.14 -8.43 -14.42
CA LEU A 46 -6.30 -9.88 -14.41
C LEU A 46 -7.71 -10.31 -14.02
N SER A 47 -8.35 -9.64 -13.06
CA SER A 47 -9.72 -9.95 -12.65
C SER A 47 -10.71 -9.83 -13.82
N HIS A 48 -10.62 -8.74 -14.58
CA HIS A 48 -11.46 -8.56 -15.76
C HIS A 48 -11.06 -9.45 -16.93
N ALA A 49 -9.77 -9.78 -17.07
CA ALA A 49 -9.26 -10.66 -18.11
C ALA A 49 -9.64 -12.13 -17.92
N THR A 50 -10.10 -12.55 -16.73
CA THR A 50 -10.63 -13.91 -16.52
C THR A 50 -12.02 -14.11 -17.11
N LEU A 51 -12.78 -13.04 -17.36
CA LEU A 51 -14.17 -13.11 -17.83
C LEU A 51 -14.36 -13.96 -19.10
N PRO A 52 -13.57 -13.78 -20.19
CA PRO A 52 -13.72 -14.63 -21.37
C PRO A 52 -13.50 -16.11 -21.06
N GLY A 53 -12.56 -16.42 -20.14
CA GLY A 53 -12.32 -17.79 -19.74
C GLY A 53 -13.47 -18.42 -18.95
N VAL A 54 -14.08 -17.66 -18.05
CA VAL A 54 -15.32 -18.06 -17.34
C VAL A 54 -16.43 -18.40 -18.33
N CYS A 55 -16.65 -17.52 -19.31
CA CYS A 55 -17.67 -17.72 -20.34
C CYS A 55 -17.37 -18.92 -21.24
N LEU A 56 -16.12 -19.10 -21.68
CA LEU A 56 -15.70 -20.24 -22.48
C LEU A 56 -15.83 -21.56 -21.69
N GLY A 57 -15.41 -21.58 -20.42
CA GLY A 57 -15.56 -22.75 -19.55
C GLY A 57 -17.02 -23.18 -19.42
N PHE A 58 -17.95 -22.22 -19.24
CA PHE A 58 -19.38 -22.48 -19.21
C PHE A 58 -19.91 -22.98 -20.56
N LEU A 59 -19.52 -22.34 -21.67
CA LEU A 59 -19.98 -22.73 -23.00
C LEU A 59 -19.52 -24.14 -23.41
N VAL A 60 -18.27 -24.50 -23.04
CA VAL A 60 -17.70 -25.83 -23.34
C VAL A 60 -18.33 -26.92 -22.48
N ALA A 61 -18.55 -26.64 -21.20
CA ALA A 61 -19.17 -27.62 -20.29
C ALA A 61 -20.69 -27.81 -20.54
N GLY A 62 -21.35 -26.83 -21.15
CA GLY A 62 -22.81 -26.84 -21.37
C GLY A 62 -23.65 -26.84 -20.07
N SER A 63 -23.00 -26.74 -18.93
CA SER A 63 -23.60 -26.76 -17.60
C SER A 63 -22.75 -25.97 -16.61
N ARG A 64 -23.26 -25.75 -15.39
CA ARG A 64 -22.49 -25.12 -14.29
C ARG A 64 -21.46 -26.11 -13.74
N ASP A 65 -20.46 -26.46 -14.50
CA ASP A 65 -19.29 -27.19 -14.01
C ASP A 65 -18.24 -26.20 -13.50
N LEU A 66 -18.09 -26.20 -12.18
CA LEU A 66 -17.16 -25.31 -11.47
C LEU A 66 -15.70 -25.53 -11.92
N GLY A 67 -15.31 -26.79 -12.15
CA GLY A 67 -13.97 -27.13 -12.59
C GLY A 67 -13.64 -26.54 -13.95
N ALA A 68 -14.54 -26.68 -14.93
CA ALA A 68 -14.37 -26.11 -16.28
C ALA A 68 -14.33 -24.59 -16.25
N ILE A 69 -15.18 -23.96 -15.44
CA ILE A 69 -15.22 -22.49 -15.28
C ILE A 69 -13.92 -21.97 -14.66
N LEU A 70 -13.44 -22.58 -13.58
CA LEU A 70 -12.18 -22.19 -12.92
C LEU A 70 -10.97 -22.43 -13.82
N LEU A 71 -10.93 -23.54 -14.52
CA LEU A 71 -9.86 -23.83 -15.48
C LEU A 71 -9.85 -22.78 -16.63
N GLY A 72 -11.02 -22.50 -17.19
CA GLY A 72 -11.17 -21.46 -18.21
C GLY A 72 -10.70 -20.08 -17.71
N ALA A 73 -11.14 -19.68 -16.50
CA ALA A 73 -10.74 -18.44 -15.86
C ALA A 73 -9.21 -18.38 -15.64
N PHE A 74 -8.59 -19.46 -15.19
CA PHE A 74 -7.14 -19.55 -14.97
C PHE A 74 -6.36 -19.46 -16.28
N LEU A 75 -6.82 -20.16 -17.33
CA LEU A 75 -6.19 -20.10 -18.65
C LEU A 75 -6.27 -18.70 -19.26
N ALA A 76 -7.43 -18.05 -19.19
CA ALA A 76 -7.57 -16.67 -19.69
C ALA A 76 -6.76 -15.67 -18.86
N GLY A 77 -6.81 -15.75 -17.54
CA GLY A 77 -6.00 -14.92 -16.64
C GLY A 77 -4.50 -15.13 -16.84
N GLY A 78 -4.07 -16.39 -17.03
CA GLY A 78 -2.69 -16.73 -17.35
C GLY A 78 -2.25 -16.19 -18.71
N LEU A 79 -3.09 -16.32 -19.73
CA LEU A 79 -2.82 -15.75 -21.06
C LEU A 79 -2.74 -14.23 -21.02
N ALA A 80 -3.61 -13.57 -20.26
CA ALA A 80 -3.55 -12.14 -20.04
C ALA A 80 -2.26 -11.72 -19.31
N ALA A 81 -1.86 -12.44 -18.28
CA ALA A 81 -0.61 -12.21 -17.56
C ALA A 81 0.62 -12.34 -18.47
N LEU A 82 0.66 -13.38 -19.29
CA LEU A 82 1.72 -13.58 -20.28
C LEU A 82 1.69 -12.50 -21.38
N SER A 83 0.49 -12.05 -21.81
CA SER A 83 0.35 -10.98 -22.78
C SER A 83 0.87 -9.64 -22.26
N ILE A 84 0.58 -9.29 -20.99
CA ILE A 84 1.13 -8.10 -20.31
C ILE A 84 2.66 -8.15 -20.32
N MET A 85 3.22 -9.30 -19.95
CA MET A 85 4.66 -9.49 -19.90
C MET A 85 5.30 -9.44 -21.29
N LEU A 86 4.65 -10.00 -22.31
CA LEU A 86 5.12 -9.96 -23.70
C LEU A 86 5.14 -8.51 -24.21
N ILE A 87 4.03 -7.76 -24.04
CA ILE A 87 3.93 -6.37 -24.47
C ILE A 87 5.00 -5.50 -23.81
N THR A 88 5.15 -5.61 -22.50
CA THR A 88 6.14 -4.80 -21.76
C THR A 88 7.57 -5.09 -22.12
N ARG A 89 7.88 -6.31 -22.62
CA ARG A 89 9.24 -6.70 -23.01
C ARG A 89 9.55 -6.48 -24.49
N THR A 90 8.56 -6.57 -25.36
CA THR A 90 8.78 -6.44 -26.81
C THR A 90 8.52 -5.02 -27.31
N THR A 91 7.86 -4.19 -26.52
CA THR A 91 7.50 -2.82 -26.91
C THR A 91 8.09 -1.79 -25.93
N ARG A 92 8.04 -0.52 -26.32
CA ARG A 92 8.46 0.60 -25.45
C ARG A 92 7.33 1.10 -24.54
N LEU A 93 6.22 0.37 -24.48
CA LEU A 93 5.07 0.76 -23.66
C LEU A 93 5.36 0.59 -22.17
N LYS A 94 4.88 1.53 -21.38
CA LYS A 94 4.92 1.42 -19.91
C LYS A 94 3.97 0.31 -19.46
N THR A 95 4.27 -0.30 -18.31
CA THR A 95 3.48 -1.39 -17.73
C THR A 95 2.00 -1.03 -17.59
N ASP A 96 1.67 0.20 -17.16
CA ASP A 96 0.28 0.64 -17.03
C ASP A 96 -0.48 0.66 -18.36
N ALA A 97 0.19 1.04 -19.45
CA ALA A 97 -0.40 1.00 -20.78
C ALA A 97 -0.66 -0.44 -21.26
N ALA A 98 0.30 -1.36 -21.01
CA ALA A 98 0.12 -2.78 -21.32
C ALA A 98 -1.03 -3.40 -20.52
N LEU A 99 -1.13 -3.07 -19.21
CA LEU A 99 -2.25 -3.49 -18.37
C LEU A 99 -3.59 -2.99 -18.92
N GLY A 100 -3.68 -1.70 -19.28
CA GLY A 100 -4.89 -1.11 -19.87
C GLY A 100 -5.30 -1.75 -21.18
N ILE A 101 -4.35 -2.04 -22.10
CA ILE A 101 -4.62 -2.70 -23.38
C ILE A 101 -5.18 -4.11 -23.13
N VAL A 102 -4.50 -4.92 -22.32
CA VAL A 102 -4.92 -6.30 -22.04
C VAL A 102 -6.27 -6.32 -21.34
N LEU A 103 -6.48 -5.45 -20.35
CA LEU A 103 -7.77 -5.30 -19.67
C LEU A 103 -8.88 -5.01 -20.69
N SER A 104 -8.70 -4.02 -21.56
CA SER A 104 -9.72 -3.60 -22.51
C SER A 104 -10.06 -4.70 -23.51
N VAL A 105 -9.05 -5.36 -24.08
CA VAL A 105 -9.23 -6.42 -25.09
C VAL A 105 -9.91 -7.64 -24.48
N PHE A 106 -9.41 -8.14 -23.36
CA PHE A 106 -9.96 -9.33 -22.71
C PHE A 106 -11.35 -9.05 -22.15
N PHE A 107 -11.57 -7.87 -21.54
CA PHE A 107 -12.90 -7.51 -21.03
C PHE A 107 -13.93 -7.40 -22.17
N ALA A 108 -13.60 -6.74 -23.27
CA ALA A 108 -14.48 -6.65 -24.43
C ALA A 108 -14.82 -8.04 -25.00
N LEU A 109 -13.81 -8.90 -25.15
CA LEU A 109 -14.00 -10.30 -25.56
C LEU A 109 -14.91 -11.05 -24.56
N GLY A 110 -14.67 -10.83 -23.26
CA GLY A 110 -15.47 -11.42 -22.19
C GLY A 110 -16.93 -11.01 -22.23
N VAL A 111 -17.22 -9.71 -22.49
CA VAL A 111 -18.59 -9.20 -22.60
C VAL A 111 -19.31 -9.80 -23.83
N VAL A 112 -18.62 -9.91 -24.97
CA VAL A 112 -19.18 -10.57 -26.14
C VAL A 112 -19.53 -12.04 -25.87
N LEU A 113 -18.61 -12.78 -25.27
CA LEU A 113 -18.84 -14.18 -24.90
C LEU A 113 -19.94 -14.33 -23.84
N LEU A 114 -20.02 -13.38 -22.88
CA LEU A 114 -21.08 -13.35 -21.88
C LEU A 114 -22.45 -13.18 -22.53
N THR A 115 -22.58 -12.31 -23.51
CA THR A 115 -23.83 -12.12 -24.26
C THR A 115 -24.25 -13.42 -24.99
N ILE A 116 -23.28 -14.13 -25.61
CA ILE A 116 -23.51 -15.44 -26.22
C ILE A 116 -23.91 -16.48 -25.17
N ALA A 117 -23.20 -16.53 -24.05
CA ALA A 117 -23.49 -17.47 -22.97
C ALA A 117 -24.88 -17.23 -22.35
N GLN A 118 -25.30 -15.98 -22.19
CA GLN A 118 -26.63 -15.63 -21.67
C GLN A 118 -27.79 -16.03 -22.59
N SER A 119 -27.55 -16.17 -23.91
CA SER A 119 -28.55 -16.64 -24.84
C SER A 119 -28.81 -18.16 -24.77
N GLN A 120 -27.99 -18.93 -24.07
CA GLN A 120 -28.12 -20.37 -23.93
C GLN A 120 -29.17 -20.75 -22.87
N PRO A 121 -29.92 -21.83 -23.06
CA PRO A 121 -30.82 -22.36 -22.04
C PRO A 121 -30.06 -22.71 -20.74
N GLY A 122 -30.56 -22.23 -19.61
CA GLY A 122 -29.92 -22.47 -18.29
C GLY A 122 -28.88 -21.40 -17.86
N ALA A 123 -28.55 -20.42 -18.68
CA ALA A 123 -27.60 -19.36 -18.35
C ALA A 123 -27.98 -18.55 -17.11
N ALA A 124 -29.29 -18.27 -16.92
CA ALA A 124 -29.80 -17.58 -15.73
C ALA A 124 -29.55 -18.39 -14.44
N GLN A 125 -29.60 -19.72 -14.51
CA GLN A 125 -29.33 -20.62 -13.39
C GLN A 125 -27.83 -20.81 -13.15
N ALA A 126 -26.99 -20.57 -14.14
CA ALA A 126 -25.54 -20.69 -14.04
C ALA A 126 -24.89 -19.62 -13.15
N GLY A 127 -25.62 -18.54 -12.84
CA GLY A 127 -25.13 -17.50 -11.93
C GLY A 127 -23.87 -16.78 -12.40
N LEU A 128 -23.68 -16.63 -13.75
CA LEU A 128 -22.51 -15.94 -14.32
C LEU A 128 -22.33 -14.52 -13.79
N ALA A 129 -23.44 -13.80 -13.54
CA ALA A 129 -23.40 -12.51 -12.88
C ALA A 129 -22.82 -12.57 -11.47
N THR A 130 -23.04 -13.68 -10.75
CA THR A 130 -22.51 -13.87 -9.41
C THR A 130 -20.99 -13.98 -9.38
N PHE A 131 -20.36 -14.45 -10.44
CA PHE A 131 -18.90 -14.47 -10.58
C PHE A 131 -18.31 -13.06 -10.60
N LEU A 132 -19.00 -12.09 -11.21
CA LEU A 132 -18.50 -10.71 -11.26
C LEU A 132 -18.66 -9.98 -9.93
N PHE A 133 -19.77 -10.23 -9.24
CA PHE A 133 -20.09 -9.52 -7.99
C PHE A 133 -19.64 -10.27 -6.73
N GLY A 134 -19.34 -11.57 -6.85
CA GLY A 134 -19.00 -12.46 -5.73
C GLY A 134 -20.17 -12.71 -4.78
N GLN A 135 -20.17 -13.84 -4.13
CA GLN A 135 -21.09 -14.16 -3.03
C GLN A 135 -20.29 -14.74 -1.86
N ALA A 136 -19.60 -13.90 -1.12
CA ALA A 136 -18.82 -14.34 0.04
C ALA A 136 -19.66 -15.13 1.07
N ALA A 137 -20.97 -14.88 1.12
CA ALA A 137 -21.89 -15.62 1.97
C ALA A 137 -22.19 -17.07 1.48
N ALA A 138 -21.81 -17.41 0.25
CA ALA A 138 -22.03 -18.73 -0.36
C ALA A 138 -20.80 -19.65 -0.31
N ILE A 139 -19.75 -19.28 0.47
CA ILE A 139 -18.55 -20.12 0.64
C ILE A 139 -18.92 -21.45 1.29
N LEU A 140 -18.60 -22.54 0.59
CA LEU A 140 -18.76 -23.90 1.10
C LEU A 140 -17.47 -24.36 1.81
N ARG A 141 -17.58 -25.33 2.71
CA ARG A 141 -16.41 -25.94 3.36
C ARG A 141 -15.43 -26.56 2.37
N GLY A 142 -15.92 -27.06 1.22
CA GLY A 142 -15.07 -27.57 0.14
C GLY A 142 -14.17 -26.50 -0.48
N ASP A 143 -14.67 -25.27 -0.60
CA ASP A 143 -13.92 -24.15 -1.17
C ASP A 143 -12.72 -23.77 -0.29
N LEU A 144 -12.83 -23.93 1.05
CA LEU A 144 -11.72 -23.70 1.97
C LEU A 144 -10.52 -24.62 1.69
N TRP A 145 -10.74 -25.86 1.26
CA TRP A 145 -9.65 -26.77 0.90
C TRP A 145 -8.94 -26.32 -0.39
N ILE A 146 -9.70 -25.85 -1.37
CA ILE A 146 -9.12 -25.30 -2.61
C ILE A 146 -8.30 -24.04 -2.28
N MET A 147 -8.87 -23.11 -1.50
CA MET A 147 -8.19 -21.90 -1.05
C MET A 147 -6.93 -22.21 -0.23
N GLY A 148 -7.03 -23.15 0.70
CA GLY A 148 -5.91 -23.61 1.52
C GLY A 148 -4.82 -24.27 0.67
N GLY A 149 -5.20 -25.07 -0.33
CA GLY A 149 -4.28 -25.70 -1.28
C GLY A 149 -3.53 -24.65 -2.11
N VAL A 150 -4.24 -23.65 -2.65
CA VAL A 150 -3.63 -22.55 -3.42
C VAL A 150 -2.74 -21.69 -2.51
N ALA A 151 -3.16 -21.40 -1.29
CA ALA A 151 -2.35 -20.67 -0.32
C ALA A 151 -1.07 -21.44 0.05
N ALA A 152 -1.17 -22.74 0.29
CA ALA A 152 -0.03 -23.60 0.58
C ALA A 152 0.93 -23.72 -0.63
N LEU A 153 0.39 -23.90 -1.84
CA LEU A 153 1.20 -23.91 -3.09
C LEU A 153 1.94 -22.59 -3.26
N THR A 154 1.25 -21.47 -3.09
CA THR A 154 1.85 -20.13 -3.23
C THR A 154 2.93 -19.90 -2.16
N ALA A 155 2.63 -20.20 -0.90
CA ALA A 155 3.59 -20.05 0.19
C ALA A 155 4.81 -20.97 0.00
N GLY A 156 4.60 -22.22 -0.39
CA GLY A 156 5.65 -23.18 -0.67
C GLY A 156 6.56 -22.76 -1.83
N THR A 157 5.96 -22.29 -2.94
CA THR A 157 6.70 -21.80 -4.10
C THR A 157 7.51 -20.54 -3.76
N LEU A 158 6.90 -19.58 -3.06
CA LEU A 158 7.59 -18.37 -2.61
C LEU A 158 8.69 -18.67 -1.59
N ALA A 159 8.50 -19.64 -0.71
CA ALA A 159 9.52 -20.05 0.26
C ALA A 159 10.68 -20.76 -0.43
N ALA A 160 10.41 -21.66 -1.36
CA ALA A 160 11.41 -22.40 -2.12
C ALA A 160 12.29 -21.46 -2.97
N LEU A 161 11.69 -20.47 -3.63
CA LEU A 161 12.36 -19.52 -4.51
C LEU A 161 12.53 -18.13 -3.87
N TRP A 162 12.56 -18.06 -2.54
CA TRP A 162 12.59 -16.80 -1.82
C TRP A 162 13.76 -15.90 -2.19
N LYS A 163 14.94 -16.48 -2.33
CA LYS A 163 16.17 -15.74 -2.65
C LYS A 163 16.12 -15.15 -4.05
N GLU A 164 15.69 -15.95 -5.01
CA GLU A 164 15.60 -15.59 -6.42
C GLU A 164 14.51 -14.53 -6.63
N VAL A 165 13.32 -14.74 -6.06
CA VAL A 165 12.21 -13.79 -6.14
C VAL A 165 12.58 -12.46 -5.49
N LYS A 166 13.26 -12.49 -4.34
CA LYS A 166 13.75 -11.28 -3.67
C LYS A 166 14.76 -10.55 -4.55
N LEU A 167 15.75 -11.25 -5.11
CA LEU A 167 16.78 -10.65 -5.95
C LEU A 167 16.17 -9.99 -7.20
N ILE A 168 15.31 -10.72 -7.91
CA ILE A 168 14.65 -10.23 -9.13
C ILE A 168 13.72 -9.04 -8.85
N THR A 169 13.11 -8.99 -7.67
CA THR A 169 12.22 -7.88 -7.30
C THR A 169 12.97 -6.56 -7.13
N PHE A 170 14.22 -6.60 -6.67
CA PHE A 170 15.03 -5.40 -6.41
C PHE A 170 16.06 -5.09 -7.48
N ASP A 171 16.68 -6.12 -8.06
CA ASP A 171 17.73 -5.97 -9.06
C ASP A 171 17.63 -7.08 -10.13
N PRO A 172 16.74 -6.93 -11.12
CA PRO A 172 16.55 -7.90 -12.18
C PRO A 172 17.76 -7.98 -13.12
N ASP A 173 18.55 -6.91 -13.26
CA ASP A 173 19.71 -6.88 -14.15
C ASP A 173 20.88 -7.68 -13.55
N TYR A 174 21.13 -7.53 -12.28
CA TYR A 174 22.09 -8.36 -11.56
C TYR A 174 21.68 -9.84 -11.55
N ALA A 175 20.38 -10.12 -11.37
CA ALA A 175 19.89 -11.50 -11.44
C ALA A 175 20.15 -12.14 -12.82
N ARG A 176 20.00 -11.38 -13.93
CA ARG A 176 20.36 -11.84 -15.28
C ARG A 176 21.85 -12.09 -15.43
N ALA A 177 22.69 -11.21 -14.88
CA ALA A 177 24.14 -11.39 -14.91
C ALA A 177 24.60 -12.66 -14.17
N LEU A 178 23.86 -13.09 -13.15
CA LEU A 178 24.07 -14.36 -12.44
C LEU A 178 23.54 -15.60 -13.21
N GLY A 179 22.92 -15.42 -14.38
CA GLY A 179 22.36 -16.52 -15.17
C GLY A 179 20.98 -17.01 -14.69
N LEU A 180 20.30 -16.28 -13.79
CA LEU A 180 18.96 -16.67 -13.33
C LEU A 180 17.92 -16.48 -14.44
N PRO A 181 16.93 -17.40 -14.56
CA PRO A 181 15.86 -17.29 -15.53
C PRO A 181 14.81 -16.27 -15.08
N VAL A 182 15.17 -14.97 -15.12
CA VAL A 182 14.36 -13.86 -14.62
C VAL A 182 12.94 -13.90 -15.18
N LEU A 183 12.81 -14.17 -16.50
CA LEU A 183 11.52 -14.23 -17.17
C LEU A 183 10.60 -15.31 -16.59
N ALA A 184 11.14 -16.51 -16.36
CA ALA A 184 10.38 -17.63 -15.82
C ALA A 184 9.90 -17.36 -14.38
N ILE A 185 10.76 -16.76 -13.55
CA ILE A 185 10.42 -16.44 -12.16
C ILE A 185 9.42 -15.29 -12.08
N GLU A 186 9.55 -14.28 -12.92
CA GLU A 186 8.53 -13.22 -13.03
C GLU A 186 7.19 -13.74 -13.50
N ALA A 187 7.19 -14.61 -14.53
CA ALA A 187 5.99 -15.27 -15.04
C ALA A 187 5.31 -16.10 -13.94
N MET A 188 6.11 -16.88 -13.22
CA MET A 188 5.63 -17.70 -12.11
C MET A 188 4.92 -16.84 -11.03
N VAL A 189 5.55 -15.77 -10.57
CA VAL A 189 4.93 -14.88 -9.56
C VAL A 189 3.63 -14.26 -10.10
N THR A 190 3.61 -13.84 -11.37
CA THR A 190 2.42 -13.26 -12.00
C THR A 190 1.31 -14.30 -12.17
N LEU A 191 1.66 -15.55 -12.51
CA LEU A 191 0.70 -16.66 -12.58
C LEU A 191 0.16 -17.06 -11.20
N LEU A 192 0.97 -17.00 -10.14
CA LEU A 192 0.48 -17.20 -8.76
C LEU A 192 -0.51 -16.10 -8.36
N ILE A 193 -0.26 -14.86 -8.76
CA ILE A 193 -1.22 -13.76 -8.56
C ILE A 193 -2.51 -14.03 -9.35
N ALA A 194 -2.41 -14.42 -10.61
CA ALA A 194 -3.57 -14.78 -11.43
C ALA A 194 -4.38 -15.93 -10.81
N LEU A 195 -3.70 -16.98 -10.32
CA LEU A 195 -4.35 -18.11 -9.63
C LEU A 195 -5.09 -17.68 -8.37
N ALA A 196 -4.46 -16.84 -7.54
CA ALA A 196 -5.09 -16.30 -6.34
C ALA A 196 -6.32 -15.44 -6.68
N ILE A 197 -6.24 -14.64 -7.75
CA ILE A 197 -7.36 -13.83 -8.24
C ILE A 197 -8.50 -14.74 -8.70
N VAL A 198 -8.24 -15.76 -9.51
CA VAL A 198 -9.26 -16.67 -10.05
C VAL A 198 -10.02 -17.36 -8.92
N VAL A 199 -9.31 -17.90 -7.93
CA VAL A 199 -9.93 -18.56 -6.77
C VAL A 199 -10.70 -17.54 -5.92
N GLY A 200 -10.16 -16.35 -5.77
CA GLY A 200 -10.78 -15.28 -4.99
C GLY A 200 -11.99 -14.66 -5.67
N LEU A 201 -12.00 -14.55 -7.00
CA LEU A 201 -13.12 -13.98 -7.76
C LEU A 201 -14.43 -14.70 -7.54
N GLN A 202 -14.40 -16.02 -7.50
CA GLN A 202 -15.57 -16.85 -7.26
C GLN A 202 -16.26 -16.53 -5.93
N LEU A 203 -15.47 -16.23 -4.92
CA LEU A 203 -15.92 -16.08 -3.55
C LEU A 203 -16.15 -14.61 -3.17
N ALA A 204 -15.28 -13.76 -3.62
CA ALA A 204 -15.16 -12.39 -3.16
C ALA A 204 -15.57 -11.35 -4.21
N GLY A 205 -15.58 -11.74 -5.49
CA GLY A 205 -15.80 -10.83 -6.62
C GLY A 205 -14.60 -9.93 -6.94
N VAL A 206 -14.67 -9.24 -8.07
CA VAL A 206 -13.59 -8.42 -8.62
C VAL A 206 -13.14 -7.34 -7.63
N ILE A 207 -14.09 -6.56 -7.12
CA ILE A 207 -13.80 -5.37 -6.28
C ILE A 207 -13.04 -5.75 -5.02
N LEU A 208 -13.48 -6.84 -4.34
CA LEU A 208 -12.84 -7.29 -3.11
C LEU A 208 -11.43 -7.84 -3.37
N MET A 209 -11.24 -8.60 -4.47
CA MET A 209 -9.93 -9.17 -4.79
C MET A 209 -8.90 -8.09 -5.10
N VAL A 210 -9.27 -7.08 -5.89
CA VAL A 210 -8.38 -5.93 -6.18
C VAL A 210 -7.99 -5.19 -4.90
N ALA A 211 -8.98 -4.94 -4.03
CA ALA A 211 -8.73 -4.25 -2.76
C ALA A 211 -7.83 -5.06 -1.82
N LEU A 212 -8.08 -6.38 -1.66
CA LEU A 212 -7.27 -7.25 -0.80
C LEU A 212 -5.85 -7.45 -1.34
N LEU A 213 -5.63 -7.37 -2.64
CA LEU A 213 -4.30 -7.44 -3.23
C LEU A 213 -3.48 -6.18 -2.92
N ILE A 214 -4.07 -5.00 -3.02
CA ILE A 214 -3.33 -3.73 -2.99
C ILE A 214 -3.31 -3.13 -1.59
N ALA A 215 -4.48 -3.02 -0.93
CA ALA A 215 -4.60 -2.26 0.30
C ALA A 215 -3.74 -2.79 1.46
N PRO A 216 -3.72 -4.10 1.79
CA PRO A 216 -2.87 -4.61 2.86
C PRO A 216 -1.38 -4.41 2.59
N ALA A 217 -0.97 -4.57 1.32
CA ALA A 217 0.42 -4.40 0.90
C ALA A 217 0.86 -2.92 0.96
N ALA A 218 0.00 -2.00 0.52
CA ALA A 218 0.23 -0.57 0.61
C ALA A 218 0.31 -0.10 2.07
N ALA A 219 -0.55 -0.63 2.93
CA ALA A 219 -0.50 -0.39 4.37
C ALA A 219 0.80 -0.91 4.99
N ALA A 220 1.16 -2.17 4.74
CA ALA A 220 2.36 -2.80 5.30
C ALA A 220 3.65 -2.08 4.89
N ARG A 221 3.73 -1.58 3.64
CA ARG A 221 4.87 -0.82 3.13
C ARG A 221 5.19 0.44 3.94
N GLN A 222 4.23 0.99 4.67
CA GLN A 222 4.44 2.16 5.52
C GLN A 222 5.21 1.83 6.82
N TRP A 223 5.10 0.56 7.28
CA TRP A 223 5.61 0.15 8.59
C TRP A 223 6.98 -0.52 8.54
N VAL A 224 7.32 -1.15 7.40
CA VAL A 224 8.51 -2.01 7.30
C VAL A 224 9.39 -1.67 6.10
N ARG A 225 10.67 -2.02 6.21
CA ARG A 225 11.69 -1.77 5.17
C ARG A 225 12.16 -3.04 4.47
N SER A 226 11.96 -4.21 5.07
CA SER A 226 12.40 -5.48 4.48
C SER A 226 11.26 -6.19 3.75
N LEU A 227 11.56 -6.88 2.66
CA LEU A 227 10.59 -7.63 1.85
C LEU A 227 9.87 -8.70 2.69
N GLY A 228 10.62 -9.47 3.49
CA GLY A 228 10.01 -10.54 4.29
C GLY A 228 9.01 -10.02 5.30
N ALA A 229 9.38 -8.96 6.05
CA ALA A 229 8.47 -8.31 6.96
C ALA A 229 7.26 -7.70 6.22
N MET A 230 7.45 -7.16 5.01
CA MET A 230 6.37 -6.61 4.20
C MET A 230 5.38 -7.70 3.78
N VAL A 231 5.85 -8.84 3.30
CA VAL A 231 4.99 -9.97 2.89
C VAL A 231 4.20 -10.51 4.09
N LEU A 232 4.86 -10.75 5.22
CA LEU A 232 4.19 -11.23 6.43
C LEU A 232 3.17 -10.24 6.98
N LEU A 233 3.54 -8.96 7.05
CA LEU A 233 2.64 -7.91 7.56
C LEU A 233 1.47 -7.67 6.59
N SER A 234 1.70 -7.73 5.28
CA SER A 234 0.64 -7.65 4.27
C SER A 234 -0.34 -8.80 4.41
N ALA A 235 0.16 -10.04 4.60
CA ALA A 235 -0.68 -11.20 4.85
C ALA A 235 -1.51 -11.03 6.13
N ALA A 236 -0.88 -10.57 7.22
CA ALA A 236 -1.57 -10.31 8.48
C ALA A 236 -2.65 -9.22 8.36
N PHE A 237 -2.35 -8.12 7.67
CA PHE A 237 -3.30 -7.04 7.43
C PHE A 237 -4.45 -7.49 6.53
N GLY A 238 -4.16 -8.30 5.50
CA GLY A 238 -5.18 -8.86 4.63
C GLY A 238 -6.11 -9.82 5.39
N ALA A 239 -5.54 -10.71 6.21
CA ALA A 239 -6.32 -11.60 7.09
C ALA A 239 -7.17 -10.80 8.08
N ALA A 240 -6.59 -9.79 8.73
CA ALA A 240 -7.30 -8.93 9.67
C ALA A 240 -8.47 -8.19 9.00
N ALA A 241 -8.26 -7.61 7.81
CA ALA A 241 -9.31 -6.94 7.05
C ALA A 241 -10.42 -7.92 6.64
N GLY A 242 -10.06 -9.13 6.19
CA GLY A 242 -11.01 -10.18 5.85
C GLY A 242 -11.85 -10.61 7.05
N VAL A 243 -11.21 -10.94 8.16
CA VAL A 243 -11.88 -11.37 9.41
C VAL A 243 -12.80 -10.28 9.95
N THR A 244 -12.27 -9.07 10.13
CA THR A 244 -13.06 -7.97 10.70
C THR A 244 -14.21 -7.56 9.80
N GLY A 245 -14.00 -7.50 8.48
CA GLY A 245 -15.07 -7.20 7.53
C GLY A 245 -16.16 -8.28 7.50
N ALA A 246 -15.78 -9.57 7.53
CA ALA A 246 -16.72 -10.67 7.59
C ALA A 246 -17.55 -10.66 8.89
N LEU A 247 -16.91 -10.39 10.03
CA LEU A 247 -17.60 -10.28 11.32
C LEU A 247 -18.59 -9.09 11.34
N ILE A 248 -18.19 -7.91 10.85
CA ILE A 248 -19.08 -6.76 10.76
C ILE A 248 -20.27 -7.09 9.85
N SER A 249 -20.03 -7.70 8.69
CA SER A 249 -21.09 -8.12 7.77
C SER A 249 -22.07 -9.11 8.42
N ALA A 250 -21.57 -10.06 9.24
CA ALA A 250 -22.38 -11.05 9.93
C ALA A 250 -23.28 -10.43 11.04
N THR A 251 -22.92 -9.28 11.60
CA THR A 251 -23.73 -8.60 12.63
C THR A 251 -24.82 -7.71 12.05
N GLY A 252 -24.69 -7.26 10.80
CA GLY A 252 -25.62 -6.36 10.12
C GLY A 252 -26.54 -7.11 9.15
N ARG A 253 -27.86 -6.91 9.24
CA ARG A 253 -28.80 -7.47 8.25
C ARG A 253 -28.63 -6.79 6.89
N GLY A 254 -28.37 -7.56 5.83
CA GLY A 254 -28.30 -7.05 4.45
C GLY A 254 -26.97 -6.41 4.07
N LEU A 255 -25.94 -6.47 4.89
CA LEU A 255 -24.60 -5.98 4.54
C LEU A 255 -23.86 -6.99 3.65
N ALA A 256 -23.50 -6.57 2.45
CA ALA A 256 -22.68 -7.37 1.54
C ALA A 256 -21.24 -7.48 2.09
N THR A 257 -20.73 -8.71 2.30
CA THR A 257 -19.42 -8.95 2.92
C THR A 257 -18.27 -8.33 2.12
N GLY A 258 -18.30 -8.40 0.79
CA GLY A 258 -17.25 -7.84 -0.08
C GLY A 258 -16.99 -6.35 0.17
N PRO A 259 -17.98 -5.48 -0.02
CA PRO A 259 -17.84 -4.04 0.22
C PRO A 259 -17.42 -3.68 1.64
N VAL A 260 -17.90 -4.41 2.66
CA VAL A 260 -17.51 -4.18 4.06
C VAL A 260 -16.02 -4.47 4.27
N VAL A 261 -15.51 -5.59 3.75
CA VAL A 261 -14.07 -5.93 3.81
C VAL A 261 -13.23 -4.87 3.09
N VAL A 262 -13.68 -4.36 1.94
CA VAL A 262 -13.00 -3.28 1.21
C VAL A 262 -12.91 -2.00 2.06
N LEU A 263 -14.00 -1.62 2.72
CA LEU A 263 -14.00 -0.45 3.61
C LEU A 263 -13.03 -0.63 4.79
N VAL A 264 -13.00 -1.82 5.40
CA VAL A 264 -12.06 -2.13 6.49
C VAL A 264 -10.62 -2.07 5.98
N ALA A 265 -10.33 -2.68 4.83
CA ALA A 265 -8.99 -2.65 4.22
C ALA A 265 -8.56 -1.20 3.87
N SER A 266 -9.47 -0.39 3.33
CA SER A 266 -9.22 1.03 3.04
C SER A 266 -8.97 1.84 4.32
N GLY A 267 -9.77 1.60 5.37
CA GLY A 267 -9.56 2.19 6.69
C GLY A 267 -8.19 1.86 7.26
N LEU A 268 -7.74 0.61 7.12
CA LEU A 268 -6.42 0.15 7.55
C LEU A 268 -5.29 0.86 6.80
N VAL A 269 -5.45 1.11 5.48
CA VAL A 269 -4.50 1.92 4.70
C VAL A 269 -4.44 3.35 5.23
N LEU A 270 -5.59 3.99 5.44
CA LEU A 270 -5.65 5.36 5.96
C LEU A 270 -4.99 5.48 7.32
N VAL A 271 -5.31 4.56 8.25
CA VAL A 271 -4.68 4.50 9.58
C VAL A 271 -3.16 4.32 9.44
N SER A 272 -2.71 3.40 8.58
CA SER A 272 -1.29 3.17 8.34
C SER A 272 -0.59 4.39 7.74
N MET A 273 -1.21 5.11 6.79
CA MET A 273 -0.66 6.34 6.22
C MET A 273 -0.54 7.47 7.25
N LEU A 274 -1.46 7.53 8.21
CA LEU A 274 -1.44 8.57 9.25
C LEU A 274 -0.43 8.24 10.36
N LEU A 275 -0.44 6.99 10.86
CA LEU A 275 0.23 6.60 12.12
C LEU A 275 1.59 5.94 11.93
N ALA A 276 1.98 5.50 10.72
CA ALA A 276 3.24 4.80 10.52
C ALA A 276 4.44 5.63 11.03
N PRO A 277 5.32 5.07 11.90
CA PRO A 277 6.31 5.86 12.64
C PRO A 277 7.37 6.52 11.76
N GLU A 278 7.70 5.94 10.61
CA GLU A 278 8.73 6.49 9.72
C GLU A 278 8.17 7.31 8.55
N ARG A 279 7.05 6.86 7.95
CA ARG A 279 6.48 7.42 6.73
C ARG A 279 5.12 8.08 6.95
N GLY A 280 4.54 7.97 8.16
CA GLY A 280 3.23 8.52 8.48
C GLY A 280 3.17 10.04 8.36
N LEU A 281 2.06 10.53 7.82
CA LEU A 281 1.83 11.96 7.60
C LEU A 281 1.90 12.75 8.91
N LEU A 282 1.35 12.20 10.00
CA LEU A 282 1.36 12.84 11.32
C LEU A 282 2.79 13.08 11.82
N TRP A 283 3.64 12.07 11.75
CA TRP A 283 5.04 12.19 12.18
C TRP A 283 5.87 13.07 11.27
N ARG A 284 5.58 13.07 9.97
CA ARG A 284 6.22 14.01 9.02
C ARG A 284 5.86 15.45 9.34
N TRP A 285 4.58 15.72 9.60
CA TRP A 285 4.10 17.05 9.96
C TRP A 285 4.71 17.55 11.29
N LEU A 286 4.73 16.68 12.31
CA LEU A 286 5.37 16.99 13.61
C LEU A 286 6.87 17.24 13.46
N ARG A 287 7.58 16.41 12.68
CA ARG A 287 9.02 16.59 12.42
C ARG A 287 9.30 17.86 11.61
N ALA A 288 8.49 18.15 10.59
CA ALA A 288 8.62 19.37 9.81
C ALA A 288 8.41 20.63 10.66
N GLY A 289 7.42 20.59 11.57
CA GLY A 289 7.21 21.69 12.53
C GLY A 289 8.42 21.92 13.45
N ARG A 290 9.01 20.83 13.98
CA ARG A 290 10.23 20.92 14.82
C ARG A 290 11.43 21.40 14.01
N ALA A 291 11.62 20.90 12.79
CA ALA A 291 12.72 21.31 11.91
C ALA A 291 12.61 22.79 11.52
N ARG A 292 11.43 23.26 11.13
CA ARG A 292 11.21 24.69 10.82
C ARG A 292 11.55 25.59 12.01
N ARG A 293 11.14 25.20 13.23
CA ARG A 293 11.45 25.95 14.46
C ARG A 293 12.94 25.95 14.77
N SER A 294 13.66 24.85 14.56
CA SER A 294 15.11 24.74 14.74
C SER A 294 15.86 25.59 13.72
N ILE A 295 15.46 25.55 12.44
CA ILE A 295 16.09 26.37 11.38
C ILE A 295 15.87 27.86 11.65
N ALA A 296 14.66 28.27 12.06
CA ALA A 296 14.38 29.66 12.40
C ALA A 296 15.27 30.14 13.56
N GLY A 297 15.41 29.35 14.62
CA GLY A 297 16.32 29.68 15.73
C GLY A 297 17.78 29.81 15.30
N ARG A 298 18.29 28.90 14.47
CA ARG A 298 19.65 28.96 13.93
C ARG A 298 19.87 30.21 13.05
N ARG A 299 18.90 30.57 12.21
CA ARG A 299 18.98 31.80 11.38
C ARG A 299 19.06 33.05 12.22
N VAL A 300 18.22 33.17 13.24
CA VAL A 300 18.23 34.31 14.17
C VAL A 300 19.55 34.35 14.92
N LEU A 301 20.03 33.23 15.46
CA LEU A 301 21.29 33.17 16.20
C LEU A 301 22.51 33.53 15.29
N ALA A 302 22.51 33.07 14.06
CA ALA A 302 23.54 33.42 13.06
C ALA A 302 23.53 34.90 12.69
N ALA A 303 22.34 35.54 12.63
CA ALA A 303 22.20 36.97 12.39
C ALA A 303 22.77 37.78 13.56
N PHE A 304 22.43 37.44 14.80
CA PHE A 304 23.02 38.06 15.98
C PHE A 304 24.55 37.96 15.96
N HIS A 305 25.09 36.79 15.69
CA HIS A 305 26.54 36.56 15.63
C HIS A 305 27.18 37.37 14.49
N GLY A 306 26.52 37.45 13.32
CA GLY A 306 27.01 38.27 12.20
C GLY A 306 27.02 39.76 12.49
N ILE A 307 26.01 40.27 13.21
CA ILE A 307 25.94 41.67 13.66
C ILE A 307 27.08 41.98 14.67
N ALA A 308 27.24 41.09 15.68
CA ALA A 308 28.31 41.24 16.66
C ALA A 308 29.73 41.22 16.02
N ASP A 309 29.97 40.28 15.10
CA ASP A 309 31.22 40.21 14.32
C ASP A 309 31.48 41.48 13.50
N ALA A 310 30.44 42.02 12.85
CA ALA A 310 30.57 43.24 12.02
C ALA A 310 30.91 44.49 12.83
N HIS A 311 30.49 44.54 14.11
CA HIS A 311 30.77 45.65 15.01
C HIS A 311 32.00 45.41 15.89
N GLY A 312 32.62 44.23 15.82
CA GLY A 312 33.79 43.86 16.61
C GLY A 312 33.52 43.72 18.11
N ASP A 313 32.27 43.71 18.53
CA ASP A 313 31.84 43.59 19.94
C ASP A 313 30.97 42.36 20.11
N PRO A 314 31.44 41.34 20.84
CA PRO A 314 30.64 40.14 21.12
C PRO A 314 29.32 40.42 21.87
N ALA A 315 29.30 41.50 22.69
CA ALA A 315 28.11 41.87 23.46
C ALA A 315 27.30 43.00 22.80
N TYR A 316 27.41 43.16 21.49
CA TYR A 316 26.73 44.23 20.74
C TYR A 316 25.20 44.12 20.92
N PRO A 317 24.54 45.17 21.45
CA PRO A 317 23.10 45.18 21.65
C PRO A 317 22.40 45.32 20.29
N THR A 318 21.66 44.28 19.90
CA THR A 318 20.98 44.20 18.60
C THR A 318 19.49 44.46 18.78
N GLU A 319 18.99 45.46 18.04
CA GLU A 319 17.58 45.81 17.98
C GLU A 319 16.76 44.84 17.12
N GLU A 320 15.47 44.66 17.43
CA GLU A 320 14.57 43.81 16.64
C GLU A 320 14.47 44.26 15.17
N GLY A 321 14.51 45.57 14.92
CA GLY A 321 14.50 46.16 13.57
C GLY A 321 15.71 45.79 12.74
N MET A 322 16.91 45.68 13.35
CA MET A 322 18.13 45.21 12.66
C MET A 322 18.02 43.76 12.23
N LEU A 323 17.44 42.92 13.09
CA LEU A 323 17.19 41.51 12.75
C LEU A 323 16.16 41.36 11.64
N GLU A 324 15.07 42.15 11.69
CA GLU A 324 14.05 42.16 10.62
C GLU A 324 14.63 42.61 9.26
N ALA A 325 15.53 43.59 9.26
CA ALA A 325 16.18 44.01 8.03
C ALA A 325 17.12 42.97 7.41
N LEU A 326 17.78 42.15 8.26
CA LEU A 326 18.76 41.15 7.82
C LEU A 326 18.13 39.80 7.39
N ILE A 327 17.14 39.32 8.10
CA ILE A 327 16.58 37.97 7.93
C ILE A 327 15.07 37.94 7.68
N GLY A 328 14.43 39.11 7.61
CA GLY A 328 12.98 39.24 7.61
C GLY A 328 12.40 39.01 9.04
N ARG A 329 11.07 39.23 9.18
CA ARG A 329 10.43 39.07 10.49
C ARG A 329 10.71 37.69 11.08
N PRO A 330 11.40 37.60 12.24
CA PRO A 330 11.53 36.33 12.95
C PRO A 330 10.15 35.81 13.31
N GLY A 331 9.90 34.53 13.06
CA GLY A 331 8.60 33.91 13.40
C GLY A 331 8.28 34.13 14.87
N THR A 332 6.98 34.35 15.19
CA THR A 332 6.50 34.58 16.55
C THR A 332 7.08 33.56 17.55
N GLY A 333 7.65 34.04 18.63
CA GLY A 333 8.19 33.24 19.72
C GLY A 333 9.58 32.62 19.51
N VAL A 334 10.30 32.95 18.42
CA VAL A 334 11.69 32.47 18.22
C VAL A 334 12.63 33.20 19.17
N ILE A 335 12.50 34.51 19.28
CA ILE A 335 13.30 35.37 20.18
C ILE A 335 13.06 34.94 21.64
N ASP A 336 11.81 34.85 22.06
CA ASP A 336 11.45 34.43 23.43
C ASP A 336 11.97 33.05 23.81
N ARG A 337 12.13 32.16 22.81
CA ARG A 337 12.73 30.85 23.02
C ARG A 337 14.23 30.93 23.18
N LEU A 338 14.92 31.67 22.31
CA LEU A 338 16.36 31.85 22.41
C LEU A 338 16.75 32.50 23.76
N GLU A 339 15.92 33.40 24.24
CA GLU A 339 16.06 34.05 25.56
C GLU A 339 15.84 33.02 26.69
N ARG A 340 14.75 32.22 26.64
CA ARG A 340 14.52 31.13 27.62
C ARG A 340 15.59 30.06 27.63
N ASP A 341 16.18 29.76 26.46
CA ASP A 341 17.26 28.79 26.30
C ASP A 341 18.62 29.39 26.78
N GLY A 342 18.63 30.68 27.16
CA GLY A 342 19.78 31.41 27.62
C GLY A 342 20.83 31.65 26.53
N LEU A 343 20.44 31.71 25.28
CA LEU A 343 21.33 31.96 24.14
C LEU A 343 21.44 33.45 23.83
N ILE A 344 20.40 34.22 24.12
CA ILE A 344 20.36 35.68 24.08
C ILE A 344 19.85 36.19 25.43
N ARG A 345 20.20 37.42 25.80
CA ARG A 345 19.61 38.10 26.92
C ARG A 345 19.12 39.48 26.53
N ARG A 346 18.09 39.95 27.18
CA ARG A 346 17.56 41.29 26.99
C ARG A 346 18.46 42.30 27.67
N VAL A 347 18.71 43.44 26.99
CA VAL A 347 19.56 44.51 27.52
C VAL A 347 18.83 45.82 27.31
N ASP A 348 18.94 46.76 28.27
CA ASP A 348 18.45 48.12 28.13
C ASP A 348 19.55 48.97 27.50
N HIS A 349 19.25 49.67 26.41
CA HIS A 349 20.20 50.50 25.65
C HIS A 349 19.70 51.97 25.57
N PRO A 350 19.91 52.78 26.64
CA PRO A 350 19.50 54.18 26.62
C PRO A 350 20.31 54.99 25.59
N PRO A 351 19.70 55.97 24.86
CA PRO A 351 18.36 56.54 25.07
C PRO A 351 17.21 55.83 24.30
N GLU A 352 17.47 54.70 23.65
CA GLU A 352 16.50 53.97 22.86
C GLU A 352 15.48 53.23 23.73
N THR A 353 14.19 53.34 23.38
CA THR A 353 13.09 52.68 24.07
C THR A 353 12.72 51.34 23.45
N THR A 354 13.41 50.97 22.38
CA THR A 354 13.19 49.69 21.67
C THR A 354 13.84 48.53 22.39
N ARG A 355 13.36 47.30 22.10
CA ARG A 355 13.89 46.13 22.71
C ARG A 355 15.19 45.71 22.09
N HIS A 356 16.22 45.56 22.93
CA HIS A 356 17.56 45.12 22.51
C HIS A 356 17.91 43.80 23.16
N TRP A 357 18.62 42.95 22.44
CA TRP A 357 19.17 41.70 22.92
C TRP A 357 20.64 41.57 22.58
N GLU A 358 21.39 40.92 23.41
CA GLU A 358 22.78 40.57 23.14
C GLU A 358 22.96 39.04 23.18
N LEU A 359 24.00 38.52 22.51
CA LEU A 359 24.38 37.13 22.60
C LEU A 359 25.04 36.83 23.95
N THR A 360 24.65 35.74 24.56
CA THR A 360 25.37 35.19 25.69
C THR A 360 26.60 34.41 25.22
N GLU A 361 27.53 34.10 26.13
CA GLU A 361 28.67 33.24 25.81
C GLU A 361 28.25 31.88 25.24
N LYS A 362 27.17 31.32 25.80
CA LYS A 362 26.50 30.11 25.29
C LYS A 362 25.95 30.31 23.89
N GLY A 363 25.37 31.47 23.60
CA GLY A 363 24.86 31.84 22.26
C GLY A 363 25.98 31.91 21.23
N HIS A 364 27.09 32.54 21.55
CA HIS A 364 28.29 32.60 20.70
C HIS A 364 28.87 31.23 20.39
N SER A 365 29.01 30.36 21.40
CA SER A 365 29.53 29.01 21.21
C SER A 365 28.65 28.20 20.31
N ARG A 366 27.32 28.34 20.47
CA ARG A 366 26.32 27.65 19.66
C ARG A 366 26.29 28.16 18.22
N ALA A 367 26.35 29.49 18.00
CA ALA A 367 26.39 30.07 16.66
C ALA A 367 27.64 29.62 15.88
N ARG A 368 28.80 29.58 16.54
CA ARG A 368 30.06 29.08 15.95
C ARG A 368 29.98 27.60 15.59
N HIS A 369 29.38 26.79 16.45
CA HIS A 369 29.21 25.36 16.20
C HIS A 369 28.26 25.12 14.98
N ASP A 370 27.15 25.85 14.93
CA ASP A 370 26.16 25.73 13.85
C ASP A 370 26.71 26.23 12.48
N ARG A 371 27.69 27.16 12.45
CA ARG A 371 28.41 27.58 11.23
C ARG A 371 29.38 26.52 10.68
N ARG A 372 29.97 25.68 11.53
CA ARG A 372 30.93 24.66 11.09
C ARG A 372 30.29 23.44 10.44
N GLY A 373 28.93 23.35 10.38
CA GLY A 373 28.20 22.20 9.85
C GLY A 373 28.29 20.95 10.72
N PRO A 374 27.45 19.94 10.50
CA PRO A 374 27.67 18.64 11.10
C PRO A 374 28.95 18.03 10.50
N ALA A 375 29.87 17.60 11.37
CA ALA A 375 31.06 16.84 10.99
C ALA A 375 30.68 15.48 10.38
#